data_ee05199c591fca35a8f9e832c2a32f8a
#
_entry.id   ee05199c591fca35a8f9e832c2a32f8a
#
_cell.length_a   1.000
_cell.length_b   1.000
_cell.length_c   1.000
_cell.angle_alpha   90.00
_cell.angle_beta   90.00
_cell.angle_gamma   90.00
#
_symmetry.space_group_name_H-M   'P 1'
#
loop_
_entity.id
_entity.type
_entity.pdbx_description
1 polymer ?
#
loop_
_entity_poly.entity_id
_entity_poly.type
_entity_poly.pdbx_seq_one_letter_code
_entity_poly.pdbx_strand_id
1 'polypeptide(L)'
;MKITVIGAGSWGTALALHFAHHNNEVALWTRNPDQIRTMQADRENKRGLPGFPFPESLTVYADLGEALKDSQLALIVTSVAGLRSSAELLKQHNAADIPVLAACKGFEQDTGLLTFQVLKEVLPNNKKIGVLSGPSFAQELAAQLPCAVILASENKEWVEETTAQLNTNVMRLYGSTDVIGVAVGGAVKNVMAIATGLSDGLEYGLNARAALVTRGLAEITRLAIAMGAQPKTMMGLAGIGDLILTCTGALSRNRRVGLGLAEGKELHQVLVEIGHVSEGVSTIEEVFNTAAKYQIDMPITQTLLQLIRKEMTPQQVVERLMERSARFE
;
A
#
# COMPACT_ATOMS: atom_id res chain seq x y z
N MET A 1 22.83 6.05 -6.73
CA MET A 1 22.89 5.51 -5.37
C MET A 1 22.61 4.00 -5.38
N LYS A 2 22.99 3.26 -4.32
CA LYS A 2 22.59 1.87 -4.15
C LYS A 2 21.31 1.78 -3.31
N ILE A 3 20.28 1.11 -3.84
CA ILE A 3 18.96 0.95 -3.22
C ILE A 3 18.70 -0.54 -3.02
N THR A 4 18.40 -0.95 -1.78
CA THR A 4 17.94 -2.33 -1.53
C THR A 4 16.42 -2.38 -1.42
N VAL A 5 15.79 -3.21 -2.25
CA VAL A 5 14.35 -3.47 -2.23
C VAL A 5 14.10 -4.82 -1.56
N ILE A 6 13.43 -4.78 -0.42
CA ILE A 6 13.08 -5.95 0.40
C ILE A 6 11.62 -6.30 0.12
N GLY A 7 11.41 -7.36 -0.66
CA GLY A 7 10.09 -7.83 -1.11
C GLY A 7 9.94 -7.75 -2.62
N ALA A 8 9.90 -8.93 -3.26
CA ALA A 8 9.76 -9.09 -4.70
C ALA A 8 8.30 -9.44 -5.10
N GLY A 9 7.33 -8.71 -4.55
CA GLY A 9 5.97 -8.66 -5.08
C GLY A 9 5.88 -7.78 -6.32
N SER A 10 4.68 -7.60 -6.88
CA SER A 10 4.49 -6.75 -8.07
C SER A 10 5.03 -5.33 -7.86
N TRP A 11 4.68 -4.69 -6.71
CA TRP A 11 5.09 -3.33 -6.41
C TRP A 11 6.60 -3.20 -6.14
N GLY A 12 7.18 -4.13 -5.37
CA GLY A 12 8.62 -4.13 -5.10
C GLY A 12 9.44 -4.33 -6.36
N THR A 13 8.99 -5.23 -7.26
CA THR A 13 9.64 -5.44 -8.56
C THR A 13 9.52 -4.19 -9.45
N ALA A 14 8.36 -3.53 -9.47
CA ALA A 14 8.17 -2.31 -10.25
C ALA A 14 9.05 -1.16 -9.78
N LEU A 15 9.18 -0.96 -8.44
CA LEU A 15 10.09 0.02 -7.87
C LEU A 15 11.56 -0.32 -8.16
N ALA A 16 11.95 -1.60 -8.05
CA ALA A 16 13.30 -2.04 -8.36
C ALA A 16 13.66 -1.78 -9.84
N LEU A 17 12.76 -2.12 -10.77
CA LEU A 17 12.91 -1.82 -12.18
C LEU A 17 13.00 -0.32 -12.44
N HIS A 18 12.09 0.46 -11.86
CA HIS A 18 12.08 1.91 -12.04
C HIS A 18 13.39 2.55 -11.62
N PHE A 19 13.87 2.27 -10.40
CA PHE A 19 15.12 2.86 -9.93
C PHE A 19 16.33 2.36 -10.69
N ALA A 20 16.35 1.09 -11.13
CA ALA A 20 17.43 0.55 -11.95
C ALA A 20 17.50 1.20 -13.33
N HIS A 21 16.37 1.54 -13.95
CA HIS A 21 16.32 2.29 -15.20
C HIS A 21 16.76 3.76 -15.08
N HIS A 22 16.79 4.29 -13.84
CA HIS A 22 17.11 5.71 -13.56
C HIS A 22 18.43 5.85 -12.79
N ASN A 23 19.50 5.21 -13.29
CA ASN A 23 20.88 5.36 -12.83
C ASN A 23 21.13 5.00 -11.36
N ASN A 24 20.36 4.08 -10.78
CA ASN A 24 20.63 3.52 -9.47
C ASN A 24 21.10 2.06 -9.61
N GLU A 25 21.99 1.65 -8.72
CA GLU A 25 22.27 0.23 -8.48
C GLU A 25 21.18 -0.32 -7.57
N VAL A 26 20.51 -1.38 -7.98
CA VAL A 26 19.37 -1.92 -7.23
C VAL A 26 19.63 -3.37 -6.84
N ALA A 27 19.58 -3.62 -5.54
CA ALA A 27 19.55 -4.95 -4.95
C ALA A 27 18.10 -5.36 -4.66
N LEU A 28 17.61 -6.42 -5.29
CA LEU A 28 16.28 -6.98 -5.03
C LEU A 28 16.41 -8.25 -4.21
N TRP A 29 15.67 -8.33 -3.09
CA TRP A 29 15.65 -9.49 -2.23
C TRP A 29 14.24 -9.91 -1.83
N THR A 30 14.05 -11.21 -1.61
CA THR A 30 12.80 -11.80 -1.06
C THR A 30 13.13 -13.01 -0.21
N ARG A 31 12.25 -13.35 0.72
CA ARG A 31 12.41 -14.54 1.59
C ARG A 31 12.26 -15.88 0.87
N ASN A 32 11.70 -15.88 -0.34
CA ASN A 32 11.40 -17.11 -1.07
C ASN A 32 12.60 -17.53 -1.94
N PRO A 33 13.35 -18.59 -1.57
CA PRO A 33 14.55 -19.00 -2.32
C PRO A 33 14.22 -19.50 -3.74
N ASP A 34 13.05 -20.07 -3.95
CA ASP A 34 12.63 -20.53 -5.29
C ASP A 34 12.38 -19.33 -6.22
N GLN A 35 11.74 -18.29 -5.68
CA GLN A 35 11.55 -17.04 -6.44
C GLN A 35 12.88 -16.37 -6.75
N ILE A 36 13.84 -16.37 -5.81
CA ILE A 36 15.19 -15.84 -6.07
C ILE A 36 15.83 -16.59 -7.24
N ARG A 37 15.87 -17.93 -7.18
CA ARG A 37 16.49 -18.76 -8.22
C ARG A 37 15.85 -18.52 -9.59
N THR A 38 14.53 -18.46 -9.67
CA THR A 38 13.83 -18.19 -10.94
C THR A 38 14.10 -16.80 -11.47
N MET A 39 14.09 -15.77 -10.61
CA MET A 39 14.40 -14.40 -11.00
C MET A 39 15.85 -14.23 -11.48
N GLN A 40 16.81 -14.93 -10.86
CA GLN A 40 18.22 -14.91 -11.28
C GLN A 40 18.40 -15.58 -12.65
N ALA A 41 17.76 -16.74 -12.85
CA ALA A 41 17.86 -17.50 -14.09
C ALA A 41 17.16 -16.80 -15.28
N ASP A 42 15.95 -16.29 -15.03
CA ASP A 42 15.11 -15.69 -16.08
C ASP A 42 15.41 -14.21 -16.33
N ARG A 43 16.12 -13.56 -15.41
CA ARG A 43 16.29 -12.09 -15.41
C ARG A 43 14.95 -11.36 -15.47
N GLU A 44 13.93 -11.91 -14.79
CA GLU A 44 12.55 -11.41 -14.76
C GLU A 44 11.81 -11.97 -13.55
N ASN A 45 10.85 -11.22 -13.01
CA ASN A 45 9.92 -11.73 -12.00
C ASN A 45 8.59 -12.19 -12.63
N LYS A 46 8.61 -13.32 -13.32
CA LYS A 46 7.42 -13.87 -14.00
C LYS A 46 6.24 -14.13 -13.04
N ARG A 47 6.51 -14.40 -11.76
CA ARG A 47 5.46 -14.63 -10.75
C ARG A 47 4.80 -13.34 -10.29
N GLY A 48 5.58 -12.29 -10.06
CA GLY A 48 5.09 -11.05 -9.44
C GLY A 48 4.72 -9.96 -10.44
N LEU A 49 5.48 -9.88 -11.54
CA LEU A 49 5.34 -8.83 -12.55
C LEU A 49 5.90 -9.33 -13.88
N PRO A 50 5.17 -10.20 -14.61
CA PRO A 50 5.62 -10.75 -15.88
C PRO A 50 5.71 -9.71 -17.00
N GLY A 51 6.61 -9.95 -17.95
CA GLY A 51 6.80 -9.11 -19.14
C GLY A 51 7.80 -7.96 -18.98
N PHE A 52 8.52 -7.89 -17.85
CA PHE A 52 9.48 -6.83 -17.57
C PHE A 52 10.86 -7.38 -17.20
N PRO A 53 11.77 -7.53 -18.19
CA PRO A 53 13.12 -8.05 -17.94
C PRO A 53 13.94 -7.08 -17.07
N PHE A 54 14.84 -7.65 -16.27
CA PHE A 54 15.70 -6.88 -15.38
C PHE A 54 16.87 -6.25 -16.14
N PRO A 55 17.10 -4.93 -16.01
CA PRO A 55 18.29 -4.28 -16.53
C PRO A 55 19.55 -4.75 -15.78
N GLU A 56 20.74 -4.49 -16.34
CA GLU A 56 22.02 -4.90 -15.73
C GLU A 56 22.23 -4.31 -14.33
N SER A 57 21.75 -3.09 -14.09
CA SER A 57 21.81 -2.38 -12.81
C SER A 57 20.91 -2.97 -11.71
N LEU A 58 20.07 -3.99 -12.03
CA LEU A 58 19.24 -4.71 -11.05
C LEU A 58 19.82 -6.12 -10.81
N THR A 59 20.25 -6.37 -9.60
CA THR A 59 20.75 -7.66 -9.15
C THR A 59 19.83 -8.28 -8.11
N VAL A 60 19.47 -9.56 -8.31
CA VAL A 60 18.71 -10.35 -7.32
C VAL A 60 19.69 -11.06 -6.41
N TYR A 61 19.58 -10.83 -5.10
CA TYR A 61 20.45 -11.43 -4.10
C TYR A 61 19.78 -12.60 -3.38
N ALA A 62 20.56 -13.65 -3.11
CA ALA A 62 20.12 -14.77 -2.27
C ALA A 62 20.28 -14.45 -0.77
N ASP A 63 21.33 -13.73 -0.42
CA ASP A 63 21.64 -13.29 0.95
C ASP A 63 21.26 -11.82 1.13
N LEU A 64 20.53 -11.51 2.22
CA LEU A 64 20.08 -10.15 2.50
C LEU A 64 21.27 -9.27 2.97
N GLY A 65 22.24 -9.82 3.70
CA GLY A 65 23.39 -9.07 4.15
C GLY A 65 24.22 -8.54 2.98
N GLU A 66 24.42 -9.39 1.97
CA GLU A 66 25.10 -8.97 0.72
C GLU A 66 24.27 -7.92 -0.06
N ALA A 67 22.93 -8.06 -0.07
CA ALA A 67 22.07 -7.06 -0.69
C ALA A 67 22.17 -5.69 0.00
N LEU A 68 22.29 -5.68 1.34
CA LEU A 68 22.33 -4.46 2.17
C LEU A 68 23.70 -3.80 2.19
N LYS A 69 24.78 -4.51 1.81
CA LYS A 69 26.13 -3.95 1.80
C LYS A 69 26.19 -2.68 0.95
N ASP A 70 26.71 -1.61 1.50
CA ASP A 70 26.84 -0.28 0.88
C ASP A 70 25.49 0.37 0.44
N SER A 71 24.35 -0.14 0.93
CA SER A 71 23.04 0.44 0.65
C SER A 71 22.89 1.81 1.29
N GLN A 72 22.37 2.75 0.50
CA GLN A 72 22.09 4.12 0.92
C GLN A 72 20.60 4.34 1.23
N LEU A 73 19.75 3.40 0.82
CA LEU A 73 18.31 3.39 1.08
C LEU A 73 17.78 1.95 1.05
N ALA A 74 16.98 1.58 2.05
CA ALA A 74 16.22 0.35 2.06
C ALA A 74 14.73 0.64 1.83
N LEU A 75 14.13 -0.03 0.86
CA LEU A 75 12.68 0.00 0.59
C LEU A 75 12.07 -1.31 1.06
N ILE A 76 11.20 -1.27 2.08
CA ILE A 76 10.46 -2.46 2.51
C ILE A 76 9.11 -2.47 1.77
N VAL A 77 8.95 -3.45 0.88
CA VAL A 77 7.81 -3.57 -0.04
C VAL A 77 7.16 -4.95 0.10
N THR A 78 7.13 -5.44 1.32
CA THR A 78 6.41 -6.68 1.70
C THR A 78 4.91 -6.39 1.92
N SER A 79 4.13 -7.40 2.27
CA SER A 79 2.86 -7.15 2.98
C SER A 79 3.13 -6.53 4.35
N VAL A 80 2.14 -5.86 4.96
CA VAL A 80 2.30 -5.30 6.31
C VAL A 80 2.66 -6.38 7.32
N ALA A 81 2.08 -7.58 7.22
CA ALA A 81 2.45 -8.74 8.05
C ALA A 81 3.94 -9.12 7.99
N GLY A 82 4.64 -8.76 6.90
CA GLY A 82 6.07 -8.99 6.76
C GLY A 82 6.95 -7.80 7.15
N LEU A 83 6.37 -6.64 7.49
CA LEU A 83 7.11 -5.40 7.72
C LEU A 83 8.01 -5.49 8.95
N ARG A 84 7.46 -5.88 10.11
CA ARG A 84 8.21 -6.00 11.38
C ARG A 84 9.38 -6.95 11.23
N SER A 85 9.14 -8.15 10.74
CA SER A 85 10.20 -9.13 10.53
C SER A 85 11.27 -8.66 9.53
N SER A 86 10.88 -7.89 8.51
CA SER A 86 11.85 -7.30 7.57
C SER A 86 12.69 -6.20 8.22
N ALA A 87 12.11 -5.39 9.10
CA ALA A 87 12.84 -4.40 9.86
C ALA A 87 13.79 -5.04 10.90
N GLU A 88 13.39 -6.14 11.53
CA GLU A 88 14.25 -6.93 12.43
C GLU A 88 15.45 -7.53 11.69
N LEU A 89 15.27 -7.97 10.45
CA LEU A 89 16.39 -8.41 9.60
C LEU A 89 17.41 -7.30 9.35
N LEU A 90 16.99 -6.04 9.18
CA LEU A 90 17.95 -4.92 9.08
C LEU A 90 18.83 -4.83 10.33
N LYS A 91 18.27 -5.00 11.53
CA LYS A 91 19.07 -5.04 12.78
C LYS A 91 20.06 -6.21 12.81
N GLN A 92 19.59 -7.39 12.42
CA GLN A 92 20.41 -8.62 12.42
C GLN A 92 21.61 -8.50 11.47
N HIS A 93 21.48 -7.76 10.38
CA HIS A 93 22.54 -7.53 9.41
C HIS A 93 23.33 -6.21 9.65
N ASN A 94 23.23 -5.60 10.85
CA ASN A 94 23.87 -4.33 11.20
C ASN A 94 23.54 -3.17 10.25
N ALA A 95 22.34 -3.18 9.69
CA ALA A 95 21.83 -2.19 8.72
C ALA A 95 20.73 -1.30 9.32
N ALA A 96 20.63 -1.22 10.65
CA ALA A 96 19.58 -0.48 11.36
C ALA A 96 19.60 1.04 11.09
N ASP A 97 20.76 1.59 10.73
CA ASP A 97 20.96 3.02 10.48
C ASP A 97 20.75 3.43 9.01
N ILE A 98 20.60 2.46 8.11
CA ILE A 98 20.26 2.76 6.70
C ILE A 98 18.90 3.46 6.66
N PRO A 99 18.75 4.57 5.92
CA PRO A 99 17.45 5.19 5.68
C PRO A 99 16.41 4.18 5.16
N VAL A 100 15.18 4.17 5.73
CA VAL A 100 14.16 3.16 5.43
C VAL A 100 12.85 3.80 4.99
N LEU A 101 12.31 3.34 3.87
CA LEU A 101 10.96 3.66 3.42
C LEU A 101 10.08 2.40 3.44
N ALA A 102 8.96 2.45 4.15
CA ALA A 102 7.89 1.48 3.98
C ALA A 102 7.04 1.85 2.76
N ALA A 103 6.94 0.93 1.80
CA ALA A 103 6.07 1.07 0.64
C ALA A 103 4.88 0.09 0.66
N CYS A 104 4.68 -0.61 1.77
CA CYS A 104 3.48 -1.36 2.10
C CYS A 104 2.42 -0.45 2.72
N LYS A 105 1.14 -0.83 2.58
CA LYS A 105 0.00 0.02 2.93
C LYS A 105 -0.98 -0.79 3.79
N GLY A 106 -1.23 -0.36 5.02
CA GLY A 106 -2.14 -1.03 5.96
C GLY A 106 -1.78 -0.73 7.40
N PHE A 107 -2.50 -1.39 8.30
CA PHE A 107 -2.21 -1.44 9.72
C PHE A 107 -1.60 -2.81 10.07
N GLU A 108 -0.68 -2.84 10.99
CA GLU A 108 -0.16 -4.10 11.52
C GLU A 108 -1.25 -4.79 12.34
N GLN A 109 -1.46 -6.07 12.08
CA GLN A 109 -2.44 -6.89 12.77
C GLN A 109 -2.09 -6.96 14.27
N ASP A 110 -3.11 -7.07 15.12
CA ASP A 110 -3.06 -7.16 16.58
C ASP A 110 -2.59 -5.87 17.29
N THR A 111 -1.71 -5.08 16.69
CA THR A 111 -1.21 -3.83 17.29
C THR A 111 -1.96 -2.59 16.82
N GLY A 112 -2.48 -2.62 15.59
CA GLY A 112 -3.10 -1.46 14.93
C GLY A 112 -2.10 -0.34 14.60
N LEU A 113 -0.80 -0.64 14.57
CA LEU A 113 0.23 0.35 14.25
C LEU A 113 0.29 0.61 12.74
N LEU A 114 0.51 1.87 12.38
CA LEU A 114 0.86 2.26 11.02
C LEU A 114 2.28 1.82 10.67
N THR A 115 2.56 1.63 9.39
CA THR A 115 3.83 1.08 8.91
C THR A 115 5.06 1.81 9.42
N PHE A 116 5.04 3.15 9.46
CA PHE A 116 6.17 3.92 10.00
C PHE A 116 6.31 3.78 11.52
N GLN A 117 5.22 3.56 12.25
CA GLN A 117 5.25 3.32 13.70
C GLN A 117 5.90 1.98 14.01
N VAL A 118 5.58 0.94 13.23
CA VAL A 118 6.26 -0.36 13.32
C VAL A 118 7.77 -0.20 13.10
N LEU A 119 8.17 0.55 12.08
CA LEU A 119 9.59 0.81 11.82
C LEU A 119 10.27 1.57 12.95
N LYS A 120 9.61 2.58 13.53
CA LYS A 120 10.14 3.35 14.67
C LYS A 120 10.30 2.49 15.93
N GLU A 121 9.39 1.57 16.16
CA GLU A 121 9.47 0.63 17.29
C GLU A 121 10.64 -0.35 17.13
N VAL A 122 10.84 -0.89 15.94
CA VAL A 122 11.92 -1.85 15.67
C VAL A 122 13.29 -1.15 15.53
N LEU A 123 13.33 0.04 14.94
CA LEU A 123 14.55 0.82 14.63
C LEU A 123 14.53 2.18 15.37
N PRO A 124 14.52 2.21 16.72
CA PRO A 124 14.24 3.43 17.47
C PRO A 124 15.30 4.53 17.32
N ASN A 125 16.52 4.18 16.93
CA ASN A 125 17.62 5.13 16.74
C ASN A 125 17.68 5.69 15.32
N ASN A 126 16.96 5.07 14.34
CA ASN A 126 16.95 5.52 12.97
C ASN A 126 16.08 6.78 12.82
N LYS A 127 16.70 7.90 12.43
CA LYS A 127 16.03 9.20 12.23
C LYS A 127 15.51 9.40 10.80
N LYS A 128 15.79 8.44 9.90
CA LYS A 128 15.44 8.50 8.48
C LYS A 128 14.45 7.36 8.13
N ILE A 129 13.29 7.39 8.80
CA ILE A 129 12.18 6.47 8.58
C ILE A 129 11.04 7.22 7.89
N GLY A 130 10.48 6.64 6.84
CA GLY A 130 9.36 7.23 6.12
C GLY A 130 8.47 6.20 5.44
N VAL A 131 7.48 6.73 4.72
CA VAL A 131 6.55 5.94 3.91
C VAL A 131 6.51 6.46 2.48
N LEU A 132 6.31 5.54 1.53
CA LEU A 132 6.07 5.85 0.12
C LEU A 132 4.65 5.43 -0.23
N SER A 133 3.79 6.38 -0.62
CA SER A 133 2.38 6.13 -0.94
C SER A 133 1.89 7.05 -2.05
N GLY A 134 0.70 6.77 -2.60
CA GLY A 134 0.08 7.54 -3.67
C GLY A 134 -0.41 6.65 -4.82
N PRO A 135 -1.05 7.25 -5.85
CA PRO A 135 -1.62 6.52 -6.97
C PRO A 135 -0.52 5.88 -7.82
N SER A 136 -0.42 4.54 -7.76
CA SER A 136 0.67 3.82 -8.41
C SER A 136 0.32 2.35 -8.65
N PHE A 137 0.02 2.00 -9.89
CA PHE A 137 -0.06 0.60 -10.30
C PHE A 137 1.29 0.08 -10.74
N ALA A 138 1.66 -1.09 -10.24
CA ALA A 138 2.95 -1.71 -10.51
C ALA A 138 3.24 -1.91 -12.01
N GLN A 139 2.24 -2.38 -12.77
CA GLN A 139 2.38 -2.59 -14.21
C GLN A 139 2.63 -1.28 -14.97
N GLU A 140 1.95 -0.21 -14.59
CA GLU A 140 2.12 1.10 -15.23
C GLU A 140 3.51 1.68 -14.94
N LEU A 141 3.97 1.62 -13.70
CA LEU A 141 5.33 2.07 -13.36
C LEU A 141 6.40 1.24 -14.09
N ALA A 142 6.26 -0.09 -14.13
CA ALA A 142 7.19 -0.95 -14.84
C ALA A 142 7.20 -0.70 -16.36
N ALA A 143 6.05 -0.33 -16.93
CA ALA A 143 5.92 0.12 -18.33
C ALA A 143 6.40 1.57 -18.55
N GLN A 144 7.02 2.20 -17.55
CA GLN A 144 7.53 3.58 -17.61
C GLN A 144 6.42 4.62 -17.91
N LEU A 145 5.19 4.35 -17.51
CA LEU A 145 4.10 5.31 -17.60
C LEU A 145 4.18 6.32 -16.42
N PRO A 146 3.86 7.60 -16.66
CA PRO A 146 3.98 8.63 -15.63
C PRO A 146 3.12 8.35 -14.40
N CYS A 147 3.71 8.49 -13.22
CA CYS A 147 2.98 8.46 -11.95
C CYS A 147 3.50 9.54 -10.99
N ALA A 148 2.73 9.80 -9.95
CA ALA A 148 3.10 10.71 -8.89
C ALA A 148 2.83 10.07 -7.52
N VAL A 149 3.83 10.10 -6.64
CA VAL A 149 3.75 9.50 -5.30
C VAL A 149 4.29 10.45 -4.25
N ILE A 150 3.97 10.20 -2.99
CA ILE A 150 4.44 10.98 -1.84
C ILE A 150 5.45 10.16 -1.05
N LEU A 151 6.59 10.78 -0.75
CA LEU A 151 7.52 10.37 0.28
C LEU A 151 7.23 11.19 1.53
N ALA A 152 6.84 10.55 2.62
CA ALA A 152 6.55 11.23 3.88
C ALA A 152 7.42 10.72 5.03
N SER A 153 7.97 11.66 5.80
CA SER A 153 8.72 11.38 7.04
C SER A 153 8.63 12.58 7.97
N GLU A 154 8.82 12.37 9.27
CA GLU A 154 8.95 13.46 10.25
C GLU A 154 10.26 14.26 10.06
N ASN A 155 11.26 13.68 9.42
CA ASN A 155 12.53 14.35 9.09
C ASN A 155 12.41 15.11 7.77
N LYS A 156 12.10 16.40 7.85
CA LYS A 156 11.86 17.26 6.69
C LYS A 156 13.07 17.35 5.76
N GLU A 157 14.27 17.54 6.31
CA GLU A 157 15.50 17.67 5.52
C GLU A 157 15.75 16.40 4.70
N TRP A 158 15.61 15.25 5.32
CA TRP A 158 15.76 13.96 4.62
C TRP A 158 14.67 13.76 3.54
N VAL A 159 13.45 14.23 3.78
CA VAL A 159 12.36 14.20 2.76
C VAL A 159 12.79 15.03 1.55
N GLU A 160 13.27 16.27 1.75
CA GLU A 160 13.68 17.17 0.67
C GLU A 160 14.84 16.59 -0.13
N GLU A 161 15.89 16.09 0.55
CA GLU A 161 17.05 15.47 -0.06
C GLU A 161 16.67 14.22 -0.88
N THR A 162 15.91 13.31 -0.26
CA THR A 162 15.57 12.01 -0.88
C THR A 162 14.59 12.21 -2.03
N THR A 163 13.64 13.12 -1.89
CA THR A 163 12.70 13.46 -2.97
C THR A 163 13.45 14.01 -4.19
N ALA A 164 14.42 14.88 -3.99
CA ALA A 164 15.24 15.43 -5.08
C ALA A 164 16.09 14.35 -5.76
N GLN A 165 16.65 13.42 -4.99
CA GLN A 165 17.51 12.35 -5.51
C GLN A 165 16.73 11.27 -6.29
N LEU A 166 15.53 10.93 -5.86
CA LEU A 166 14.71 9.85 -6.43
C LEU A 166 13.70 10.32 -7.47
N ASN A 167 13.52 11.64 -7.62
CA ASN A 167 12.58 12.21 -8.59
C ASN A 167 13.05 11.92 -10.02
N THR A 168 12.15 11.46 -10.87
CA THR A 168 12.44 11.15 -12.27
C THR A 168 11.37 11.78 -13.18
N ASN A 169 11.58 11.69 -14.49
CA ASN A 169 10.58 12.10 -15.49
C ASN A 169 9.37 11.13 -15.57
N VAL A 170 9.49 9.92 -15.02
CA VAL A 170 8.44 8.90 -14.97
C VAL A 170 7.72 8.91 -13.63
N MET A 171 8.46 8.91 -12.53
CA MET A 171 7.88 8.93 -11.18
C MET A 171 8.19 10.25 -10.50
N ARG A 172 7.18 11.11 -10.41
CA ARG A 172 7.29 12.37 -9.69
C ARG A 172 7.06 12.16 -8.20
N LEU A 173 8.05 12.52 -7.38
CA LEU A 173 7.94 12.45 -5.93
C LEU A 173 7.58 13.82 -5.36
N TYR A 174 6.65 13.81 -4.39
CA TYR A 174 6.30 14.96 -3.57
C TYR A 174 6.66 14.65 -2.12
N GLY A 175 7.31 15.59 -1.45
CA GLY A 175 7.65 15.46 -0.03
C GLY A 175 6.51 15.86 0.89
N SER A 176 6.38 15.18 2.03
CA SER A 176 5.44 15.53 3.10
C SER A 176 6.04 15.27 4.48
N THR A 177 5.67 16.10 5.46
CA THR A 177 5.95 15.83 6.87
C THR A 177 4.75 15.21 7.60
N ASP A 178 3.59 15.14 6.96
CA ASP A 178 2.40 14.48 7.49
C ASP A 178 2.45 12.97 7.21
N VAL A 179 3.34 12.27 7.91
CA VAL A 179 3.52 10.82 7.75
C VAL A 179 2.26 10.03 8.16
N ILE A 180 1.51 10.54 9.15
CA ILE A 180 0.26 9.92 9.61
C ILE A 180 -0.78 9.97 8.49
N GLY A 181 -1.04 11.15 7.93
CA GLY A 181 -2.03 11.31 6.87
C GLY A 181 -1.71 10.48 5.63
N VAL A 182 -0.44 10.45 5.22
CA VAL A 182 0.00 9.65 4.07
C VAL A 182 -0.16 8.14 4.34
N ALA A 183 0.17 7.67 5.54
CA ALA A 183 0.03 6.27 5.92
C ALA A 183 -1.43 5.83 6.04
N VAL A 184 -2.29 6.63 6.71
CA VAL A 184 -3.72 6.33 6.87
C VAL A 184 -4.45 6.33 5.52
N GLY A 185 -4.20 7.33 4.66
CA GLY A 185 -4.79 7.39 3.32
C GLY A 185 -4.48 6.13 2.52
N GLY A 186 -3.21 5.73 2.48
CA GLY A 186 -2.77 4.52 1.79
C GLY A 186 -3.35 3.23 2.37
N ALA A 187 -3.54 3.16 3.70
CA ALA A 187 -4.06 1.98 4.38
C ALA A 187 -5.57 1.78 4.12
N VAL A 188 -6.37 2.82 4.38
CA VAL A 188 -7.84 2.70 4.40
C VAL A 188 -8.45 2.68 3.00
N LYS A 189 -7.82 3.29 2.00
CA LYS A 189 -8.32 3.28 0.61
C LYS A 189 -8.62 1.87 0.09
N ASN A 190 -7.86 0.87 0.53
CA ASN A 190 -8.01 -0.51 0.09
C ASN A 190 -9.34 -1.12 0.54
N VAL A 191 -9.82 -0.71 1.72
CA VAL A 191 -11.14 -1.07 2.23
C VAL A 191 -12.23 -0.45 1.35
N MET A 192 -12.10 0.84 1.01
CA MET A 192 -13.07 1.54 0.15
C MET A 192 -13.11 0.97 -1.26
N ALA A 193 -11.97 0.47 -1.76
CA ALA A 193 -11.94 -0.20 -3.07
C ALA A 193 -12.72 -1.52 -3.09
N ILE A 194 -12.78 -2.27 -1.98
CA ILE A 194 -13.65 -3.45 -1.86
C ILE A 194 -15.12 -3.02 -1.94
N ALA A 195 -15.50 -1.96 -1.22
CA ALA A 195 -16.88 -1.44 -1.24
C ALA A 195 -17.31 -1.00 -2.63
N THR A 196 -16.46 -0.27 -3.35
CA THR A 196 -16.75 0.16 -4.72
C THR A 196 -16.83 -1.02 -5.70
N GLY A 197 -15.95 -2.00 -5.54
CA GLY A 197 -16.01 -3.24 -6.33
C GLY A 197 -17.30 -4.02 -6.09
N LEU A 198 -17.76 -4.09 -4.83
CA LEU A 198 -19.05 -4.71 -4.48
C LEU A 198 -20.22 -3.99 -5.17
N SER A 199 -20.25 -2.66 -5.08
CA SER A 199 -21.28 -1.83 -5.74
C SER A 199 -21.27 -1.98 -7.25
N ASP A 200 -20.08 -2.06 -7.86
CA ASP A 200 -19.94 -2.27 -9.31
C ASP A 200 -20.45 -3.64 -9.74
N GLY A 201 -20.12 -4.69 -8.98
CA GLY A 201 -20.54 -6.05 -9.28
C GLY A 201 -22.05 -6.28 -9.08
N LEU A 202 -22.69 -5.48 -8.22
CA LEU A 202 -24.14 -5.44 -8.06
C LEU A 202 -24.84 -4.50 -9.07
N GLU A 203 -24.11 -3.93 -10.02
CA GLU A 203 -24.60 -3.08 -11.11
C GLU A 203 -25.34 -1.80 -10.65
N TYR A 204 -24.98 -1.23 -9.48
CA TYR A 204 -25.60 0.02 -8.97
C TYR A 204 -25.16 1.28 -9.74
N GLY A 205 -24.23 1.16 -10.67
CA GLY A 205 -23.87 2.20 -11.61
C GLY A 205 -22.86 3.24 -11.08
N LEU A 206 -22.54 4.20 -11.95
CA LEU A 206 -21.45 5.17 -11.71
C LEU A 206 -21.79 6.20 -10.61
N ASN A 207 -23.08 6.55 -10.45
CA ASN A 207 -23.51 7.48 -9.40
C ASN A 207 -23.27 6.88 -8.01
N ALA A 208 -23.57 5.61 -7.81
CA ALA A 208 -23.32 4.89 -6.55
C ALA A 208 -21.80 4.79 -6.27
N ARG A 209 -21.01 4.48 -7.30
CA ARG A 209 -19.53 4.48 -7.17
C ARG A 209 -19.01 5.86 -6.75
N ALA A 210 -19.45 6.95 -7.40
CA ALA A 210 -19.03 8.31 -7.06
C ALA A 210 -19.39 8.65 -5.61
N ALA A 211 -20.62 8.33 -5.18
CA ALA A 211 -21.05 8.53 -3.80
C ALA A 211 -20.20 7.73 -2.80
N LEU A 212 -19.92 6.44 -3.08
CA LEU A 212 -19.05 5.62 -2.23
C LEU A 212 -17.63 6.16 -2.12
N VAL A 213 -17.02 6.63 -3.22
CA VAL A 213 -15.68 7.22 -3.19
C VAL A 213 -15.68 8.48 -2.33
N THR A 214 -16.67 9.37 -2.52
CA THR A 214 -16.79 10.62 -1.74
C THR A 214 -17.01 10.34 -0.26
N ARG A 215 -17.94 9.44 0.07
CA ARG A 215 -18.21 9.07 1.47
C ARG A 215 -17.05 8.29 2.09
N GLY A 216 -16.38 7.45 1.32
CA GLY A 216 -15.17 6.75 1.73
C GLY A 216 -14.04 7.72 2.06
N LEU A 217 -13.82 8.75 1.24
CA LEU A 217 -12.87 9.82 1.55
C LEU A 217 -13.21 10.53 2.86
N ALA A 218 -14.49 10.81 3.10
CA ALA A 218 -14.93 11.44 4.35
C ALA A 218 -14.66 10.54 5.57
N GLU A 219 -14.85 9.21 5.47
CA GLU A 219 -14.48 8.26 6.53
C GLU A 219 -12.98 8.26 6.79
N ILE A 220 -12.16 8.14 5.74
CA ILE A 220 -10.70 8.18 5.83
C ILE A 220 -10.25 9.48 6.49
N THR A 221 -10.82 10.61 6.08
CA THR A 221 -10.45 11.94 6.58
C THR A 221 -10.73 12.07 8.08
N ARG A 222 -11.91 11.61 8.53
CA ARG A 222 -12.25 11.65 9.96
C ARG A 222 -11.27 10.83 10.81
N LEU A 223 -10.98 9.60 10.38
CA LEU A 223 -10.03 8.76 11.09
C LEU A 223 -8.62 9.38 11.07
N ALA A 224 -8.15 9.83 9.91
CA ALA A 224 -6.83 10.44 9.76
C ALA A 224 -6.64 11.66 10.68
N ILE A 225 -7.63 12.57 10.72
CA ILE A 225 -7.61 13.76 11.60
C ILE A 225 -7.60 13.34 13.07
N ALA A 226 -8.41 12.38 13.47
CA ALA A 226 -8.43 11.87 14.84
C ALA A 226 -7.10 11.26 15.27
N MET A 227 -6.35 10.67 14.32
CA MET A 227 -5.00 10.15 14.53
C MET A 227 -3.91 11.24 14.47
N GLY A 228 -4.25 12.50 14.17
CA GLY A 228 -3.31 13.63 14.14
C GLY A 228 -2.83 14.05 12.75
N ALA A 229 -3.45 13.56 11.68
CA ALA A 229 -3.12 13.97 10.32
C ALA A 229 -3.64 15.38 9.96
N GLN A 230 -3.06 15.97 8.94
CA GLN A 230 -3.52 17.24 8.39
C GLN A 230 -4.64 17.02 7.35
N PRO A 231 -5.78 17.75 7.44
CA PRO A 231 -6.90 17.57 6.51
C PRO A 231 -6.51 17.73 5.03
N LYS A 232 -5.58 18.65 4.73
CA LYS A 232 -5.10 18.90 3.36
C LYS A 232 -4.46 17.66 2.70
N THR A 233 -3.87 16.76 3.48
CA THR A 233 -3.23 15.54 2.98
C THR A 233 -4.25 14.62 2.32
N MET A 234 -5.49 14.60 2.83
CA MET A 234 -6.56 13.79 2.26
C MET A 234 -7.06 14.29 0.90
N MET A 235 -6.87 15.57 0.59
CA MET A 235 -7.17 16.16 -0.73
C MET A 235 -6.01 16.02 -1.73
N GLY A 236 -4.92 15.38 -1.34
CA GLY A 236 -3.73 15.16 -2.16
C GLY A 236 -3.63 13.74 -2.72
N LEU A 237 -2.42 13.44 -3.22
CA LEU A 237 -2.10 12.15 -3.87
C LEU A 237 -2.31 10.94 -2.95
N ALA A 238 -1.92 11.00 -1.67
CA ALA A 238 -2.07 9.89 -0.74
C ALA A 238 -3.50 9.70 -0.22
N GLY A 239 -4.35 10.72 -0.33
CA GLY A 239 -5.78 10.65 0.00
C GLY A 239 -6.61 10.37 -1.26
N ILE A 240 -7.27 11.42 -1.79
CA ILE A 240 -8.21 11.29 -2.91
C ILE A 240 -7.57 10.71 -4.17
N GLY A 241 -6.31 11.03 -4.47
CA GLY A 241 -5.64 10.54 -5.68
C GLY A 241 -5.52 9.02 -5.71
N ASP A 242 -4.96 8.44 -4.63
CA ASP A 242 -4.79 6.99 -4.50
C ASP A 242 -6.14 6.26 -4.29
N LEU A 243 -7.09 6.92 -3.65
CA LEU A 243 -8.46 6.41 -3.48
C LEU A 243 -9.16 6.26 -4.84
N ILE A 244 -9.20 7.32 -5.66
CA ILE A 244 -9.82 7.29 -6.99
C ILE A 244 -9.20 6.17 -7.83
N LEU A 245 -7.87 6.15 -7.96
CA LEU A 245 -7.18 5.12 -8.75
C LEU A 245 -7.56 3.71 -8.30
N THR A 246 -7.58 3.47 -6.98
CA THR A 246 -7.81 2.14 -6.43
C THR A 246 -9.29 1.72 -6.54
N CYS A 247 -10.23 2.66 -6.42
CA CYS A 247 -11.67 2.40 -6.51
C CYS A 247 -12.18 2.28 -7.96
N THR A 248 -11.48 2.85 -8.95
CA THR A 248 -11.95 2.87 -10.34
C THR A 248 -11.11 2.02 -11.28
N GLY A 249 -9.84 1.79 -10.95
CA GLY A 249 -8.90 1.11 -11.84
C GLY A 249 -9.16 -0.40 -11.94
N ALA A 250 -9.09 -0.93 -13.16
CA ALA A 250 -9.26 -2.37 -13.43
C ALA A 250 -8.14 -3.23 -12.82
N LEU A 251 -6.96 -2.66 -12.64
CA LEU A 251 -5.80 -3.33 -12.02
C LEU A 251 -5.90 -3.43 -10.49
N SER A 252 -6.90 -2.80 -9.87
CA SER A 252 -7.09 -2.83 -8.41
C SER A 252 -7.53 -4.20 -7.92
N ARG A 253 -6.63 -4.91 -7.23
CA ARG A 253 -6.93 -6.21 -6.61
C ARG A 253 -8.05 -6.11 -5.58
N ASN A 254 -8.06 -5.05 -4.77
CA ASN A 254 -9.09 -4.85 -3.76
C ASN A 254 -10.49 -4.61 -4.39
N ARG A 255 -10.55 -3.84 -5.49
CA ARG A 255 -11.79 -3.70 -6.25
C ARG A 255 -12.26 -5.05 -6.84
N ARG A 256 -11.33 -5.87 -7.33
CA ARG A 256 -11.64 -7.23 -7.82
C ARG A 256 -12.16 -8.15 -6.72
N VAL A 257 -11.70 -7.99 -5.46
CA VAL A 257 -12.31 -8.70 -4.32
C VAL A 257 -13.78 -8.35 -4.20
N GLY A 258 -14.12 -7.06 -4.22
CA GLY A 258 -15.52 -6.61 -4.16
C GLY A 258 -16.39 -7.17 -5.29
N LEU A 259 -15.87 -7.16 -6.53
CA LEU A 259 -16.55 -7.75 -7.69
C LEU A 259 -16.86 -9.25 -7.47
N GLY A 260 -15.86 -10.03 -7.02
CA GLY A 260 -16.06 -11.46 -6.77
C GLY A 260 -17.05 -11.75 -5.64
N LEU A 261 -17.06 -10.92 -4.58
CA LEU A 261 -18.06 -11.04 -3.51
C LEU A 261 -19.48 -10.72 -4.00
N ALA A 262 -19.63 -9.76 -4.92
CA ALA A 262 -20.92 -9.43 -5.55
C ALA A 262 -21.47 -10.59 -6.39
N GLU A 263 -20.60 -11.38 -7.02
CA GLU A 263 -20.96 -12.61 -7.74
C GLU A 263 -21.41 -13.76 -6.82
N GLY A 264 -21.41 -13.55 -5.49
CA GLY A 264 -21.75 -14.57 -4.49
C GLY A 264 -20.64 -15.58 -4.21
N LYS A 265 -19.42 -15.32 -4.68
CA LYS A 265 -18.27 -16.18 -4.39
C LYS A 265 -17.84 -16.04 -2.92
N GLU A 266 -17.38 -17.15 -2.35
CA GLU A 266 -16.75 -17.13 -1.03
C GLU A 266 -15.44 -16.34 -1.06
N LEU A 267 -15.17 -15.58 0.00
CA LEU A 267 -13.94 -14.75 0.09
C LEU A 267 -12.67 -15.54 -0.24
N HIS A 268 -12.55 -16.77 0.30
CA HIS A 268 -11.38 -17.62 0.04
C HIS A 268 -11.22 -17.94 -1.46
N GLN A 269 -12.32 -18.23 -2.16
CA GLN A 269 -12.28 -18.51 -3.61
C GLN A 269 -11.80 -17.27 -4.38
N VAL A 270 -12.33 -16.10 -4.03
CA VAL A 270 -11.93 -14.83 -4.66
C VAL A 270 -10.44 -14.55 -4.46
N LEU A 271 -9.92 -14.78 -3.25
CA LEU A 271 -8.50 -14.57 -2.95
C LEU A 271 -7.58 -15.54 -3.71
N VAL A 272 -8.01 -16.79 -3.89
CA VAL A 272 -7.30 -17.79 -4.71
C VAL A 272 -7.27 -17.37 -6.19
N GLU A 273 -8.41 -16.94 -6.74
CA GLU A 273 -8.52 -16.48 -8.14
C GLU A 273 -7.65 -15.24 -8.42
N ILE A 274 -7.54 -14.32 -7.45
CA ILE A 274 -6.67 -13.14 -7.57
C ILE A 274 -5.18 -13.52 -7.48
N GLY A 275 -4.85 -14.67 -6.85
CA GLY A 275 -3.50 -15.24 -6.80
C GLY A 275 -2.52 -14.52 -5.87
N HIS A 276 -2.96 -13.53 -5.11
CA HIS A 276 -2.12 -12.75 -4.19
C HIS A 276 -2.92 -12.27 -2.98
N VAL A 277 -2.21 -11.95 -1.89
CA VAL A 277 -2.82 -11.34 -0.70
C VAL A 277 -3.47 -10.01 -1.08
N SER A 278 -4.75 -9.86 -0.71
CA SER A 278 -5.44 -8.57 -0.78
C SER A 278 -5.31 -7.88 0.58
N GLU A 279 -4.48 -6.84 0.65
CA GLU A 279 -4.23 -6.11 1.90
C GLU A 279 -5.51 -5.47 2.47
N GLY A 280 -6.46 -5.10 1.61
CA GLY A 280 -7.73 -4.53 2.05
C GLY A 280 -8.52 -5.44 2.96
N VAL A 281 -8.52 -6.75 2.71
CA VAL A 281 -9.27 -7.73 3.52
C VAL A 281 -8.73 -7.80 4.94
N SER A 282 -7.41 -7.97 5.10
CA SER A 282 -6.78 -8.02 6.42
C SER A 282 -6.84 -6.66 7.15
N THR A 283 -6.94 -5.58 6.40
CA THR A 283 -6.98 -4.21 6.95
C THR A 283 -8.37 -3.81 7.46
N ILE A 284 -9.48 -4.42 7.00
CA ILE A 284 -10.84 -4.03 7.40
C ILE A 284 -11.01 -4.07 8.92
N GLU A 285 -10.62 -5.17 9.55
CA GLU A 285 -10.78 -5.38 10.98
C GLU A 285 -9.91 -4.40 11.77
N GLU A 286 -8.67 -4.18 11.36
CA GLU A 286 -7.75 -3.25 12.01
C GLU A 286 -8.21 -1.78 11.88
N VAL A 287 -8.76 -1.40 10.72
CA VAL A 287 -9.37 -0.07 10.53
C VAL A 287 -10.57 0.11 11.45
N PHE A 288 -11.44 -0.91 11.54
CA PHE A 288 -12.61 -0.87 12.42
C PHE A 288 -12.21 -0.74 13.90
N ASN A 289 -11.25 -1.55 14.35
CA ASN A 289 -10.73 -1.53 15.72
C ASN A 289 -10.03 -0.19 16.03
N THR A 290 -9.26 0.34 15.10
CA THR A 290 -8.61 1.64 15.23
C THR A 290 -9.64 2.76 15.30
N ALA A 291 -10.64 2.75 14.43
CA ALA A 291 -11.72 3.73 14.44
C ALA A 291 -12.49 3.73 15.80
N ALA A 292 -12.74 2.54 16.36
CA ALA A 292 -13.37 2.40 17.68
C ALA A 292 -12.52 3.01 18.80
N LYS A 293 -11.19 2.83 18.80
CA LYS A 293 -10.26 3.46 19.75
C LYS A 293 -10.34 4.99 19.73
N TYR A 294 -10.52 5.57 18.53
CA TYR A 294 -10.65 7.01 18.32
C TYR A 294 -12.11 7.51 18.35
N GLN A 295 -13.08 6.64 18.61
CA GLN A 295 -14.52 6.94 18.60
C GLN A 295 -15.03 7.54 17.28
N ILE A 296 -14.51 7.05 16.17
CA ILE A 296 -14.86 7.50 14.81
C ILE A 296 -15.84 6.52 14.17
N ASP A 297 -16.97 7.07 13.69
CA ASP A 297 -17.97 6.32 12.91
C ASP A 297 -17.47 6.07 11.46
N MET A 298 -17.32 4.80 11.11
CA MET A 298 -16.88 4.35 9.78
C MET A 298 -17.87 3.32 9.22
N PRO A 299 -19.04 3.75 8.77
CA PRO A 299 -20.14 2.87 8.37
C PRO A 299 -19.80 1.98 7.15
N ILE A 300 -19.04 2.46 6.16
CA ILE A 300 -18.64 1.64 5.02
C ILE A 300 -17.72 0.50 5.50
N THR A 301 -16.75 0.83 6.33
CA THR A 301 -15.84 -0.16 6.93
C THR A 301 -16.58 -1.18 7.77
N GLN A 302 -17.53 -0.72 8.61
CA GLN A 302 -18.34 -1.58 9.48
C GLN A 302 -19.20 -2.57 8.67
N THR A 303 -19.89 -2.11 7.64
CA THR A 303 -20.74 -2.99 6.81
C THR A 303 -19.92 -4.00 6.01
N LEU A 304 -18.72 -3.62 5.55
CA LEU A 304 -17.79 -4.57 4.92
C LEU A 304 -17.28 -5.61 5.92
N LEU A 305 -17.00 -5.23 7.17
CA LEU A 305 -16.62 -6.20 8.19
C LEU A 305 -17.74 -7.22 8.44
N GLN A 306 -19.00 -6.76 8.53
CA GLN A 306 -20.17 -7.64 8.67
C GLN A 306 -20.34 -8.58 7.45
N LEU A 307 -20.08 -8.10 6.24
CA LEU A 307 -20.08 -8.93 5.03
C LEU A 307 -19.03 -10.05 5.12
N ILE A 308 -17.81 -9.70 5.47
CA ILE A 308 -16.70 -10.69 5.57
C ILE A 308 -16.97 -11.70 6.67
N ARG A 309 -17.61 -11.30 7.76
CA ARG A 309 -18.05 -12.18 8.86
C ARG A 309 -19.31 -12.98 8.52
N LYS A 310 -19.86 -12.81 7.31
CA LYS A 310 -21.11 -13.46 6.84
C LYS A 310 -22.35 -13.08 7.68
N GLU A 311 -22.31 -11.93 8.32
CA GLU A 311 -23.44 -11.37 9.08
C GLU A 311 -24.42 -10.61 8.16
N MET A 312 -23.97 -10.24 6.96
CA MET A 312 -24.76 -9.56 5.92
C MET A 312 -24.48 -10.13 4.54
N THR A 313 -25.48 -10.08 3.67
CA THR A 313 -25.31 -10.35 2.23
C THR A 313 -24.78 -9.11 1.50
N PRO A 314 -24.21 -9.27 0.28
CA PRO A 314 -23.81 -8.14 -0.57
C PRO A 314 -24.90 -7.09 -0.77
N GLN A 315 -26.15 -7.50 -1.00
CA GLN A 315 -27.29 -6.60 -1.18
C GLN A 315 -27.62 -5.83 0.08
N GLN A 316 -27.65 -6.51 1.24
CA GLN A 316 -27.92 -5.88 2.54
C GLN A 316 -26.87 -4.83 2.91
N VAL A 317 -25.61 -5.00 2.50
CA VAL A 317 -24.56 -3.98 2.71
C VAL A 317 -24.94 -2.67 2.03
N VAL A 318 -25.36 -2.72 0.77
CA VAL A 318 -25.71 -1.50 0.03
C VAL A 318 -27.00 -0.89 0.55
N GLU A 319 -28.04 -1.70 0.80
CA GLU A 319 -29.31 -1.24 1.40
C GLU A 319 -29.03 -0.47 2.71
N ARG A 320 -28.25 -1.05 3.62
CA ARG A 320 -27.91 -0.42 4.89
C ARG A 320 -27.16 0.90 4.74
N LEU A 321 -26.31 1.02 3.72
CA LEU A 321 -25.61 2.29 3.44
C LEU A 321 -26.56 3.35 2.88
N MET A 322 -27.60 2.96 2.15
CA MET A 322 -28.62 3.85 1.59
C MET A 322 -29.73 4.25 2.59
N GLU A 323 -30.04 3.40 3.57
CA GLU A 323 -31.05 3.66 4.60
C GLU A 323 -30.62 4.68 5.67
N ARG A 324 -29.37 5.14 5.65
CA ARG A 324 -28.90 6.12 6.64
C ARG A 324 -29.66 7.43 6.52
N SER A 325 -30.05 7.97 7.68
CA SER A 325 -30.73 9.28 7.78
C SER A 325 -29.95 10.37 7.02
N ALA A 326 -30.67 11.24 6.33
CA ALA A 326 -30.09 12.41 5.67
C ALA A 326 -29.31 13.26 6.70
N ARG A 327 -28.09 13.66 6.30
CA ARG A 327 -27.22 14.53 7.12
C ARG A 327 -26.79 15.71 6.27
N PHE A 328 -26.48 16.83 6.93
CA PHE A 328 -25.78 17.93 6.25
C PHE A 328 -24.39 17.47 5.81
N GLU A 329 -24.00 17.90 4.63
CA GLU A 329 -22.68 17.61 4.03
C GLU A 329 -21.64 18.65 4.45
#